data_7d0c4fb88e9831ae9f35765390b0ecd4
#
_entry.id   7d0c4fb88e9831ae9f35765390b0ecd4
#
_cell.length_a   1.000
_cell.length_b   1.000
_cell.length_c   1.000
_cell.angle_alpha   90.00
_cell.angle_beta   90.00
_cell.angle_gamma   90.00
#
_symmetry.space_group_name_H-M   'P 1'
#
loop_
_entity.id
_entity.type
_entity.pdbx_description
1 polymer ?
#
loop_
_entity_poly.entity_id
_entity_poly.type
_entity_poly.pdbx_seq_one_letter_code
_entity_poly.pdbx_strand_id
1 'polypeptide(L)'
;EVSDISILSEINLEKIVSVVQKTKPNVVVIDSIQTIYSEEMTSAPGSVTQVRECSAQLTRIAKQFDITMLLVGHVTKEGTLAGPRVLEHIVDTVLYFEGDPSSSFRMIRAFKNRFGAVNELGVFAMTEKGLKEVTNPSALFLSHHHKEVNGSCITCIQEGSRPMLIEIQALVDNAHGHSPKRLSVGLDQNRLAMLLASLNRHAGIACFDQDVFVNAVGGVKITEPGVDLAILCAIVSSFTTQPLDQKTVIFGEIGLAGEVRPVQRGQERLKEAAKLGF
;
A
#
# COMPACT_ATOMS: atom_id res chain seq x y z
N GLU A 1 -22.34 11.61 16.10
CA GLU A 1 -22.79 10.63 17.12
C GLU A 1 -23.64 9.60 16.41
N VAL A 2 -23.31 8.32 16.53
CA VAL A 2 -24.09 7.21 15.99
C VAL A 2 -24.96 6.71 17.14
N SER A 3 -26.26 6.97 17.09
CA SER A 3 -27.20 6.74 18.20
C SER A 3 -27.69 5.29 18.32
N ASP A 4 -27.44 4.42 17.32
CA ASP A 4 -28.06 3.09 17.24
C ASP A 4 -27.04 1.95 17.17
N ILE A 5 -25.94 2.06 17.94
CA ILE A 5 -24.97 0.98 18.08
C ILE A 5 -25.22 0.22 19.38
N SER A 6 -25.48 -1.08 19.27
CA SER A 6 -25.51 -2.00 20.40
C SER A 6 -24.15 -2.62 20.61
N ILE A 7 -23.65 -2.67 21.84
CA ILE A 7 -22.37 -3.27 22.19
C ILE A 7 -22.61 -4.55 22.98
N LEU A 8 -21.97 -5.64 22.56
CA LEU A 8 -21.95 -6.92 23.25
C LEU A 8 -20.51 -7.25 23.69
N SER A 9 -20.29 -7.30 25.00
CA SER A 9 -19.00 -7.75 25.57
C SER A 9 -19.05 -9.28 25.79
N GLU A 10 -18.72 -10.03 24.76
CA GLU A 10 -18.73 -11.51 24.77
C GLU A 10 -17.63 -12.05 23.83
N ILE A 11 -17.04 -13.20 24.19
CA ILE A 11 -16.01 -13.90 23.42
C ILE A 11 -16.40 -15.34 23.07
N ASN A 12 -17.47 -15.84 23.67
CA ASN A 12 -18.01 -17.17 23.37
C ASN A 12 -18.88 -17.12 22.09
N LEU A 13 -18.51 -17.91 21.10
CA LEU A 13 -19.16 -17.92 19.78
C LEU A 13 -20.64 -18.27 19.85
N GLU A 14 -21.01 -19.28 20.64
CA GLU A 14 -22.37 -19.80 20.75
C GLU A 14 -23.31 -18.70 21.30
N LYS A 15 -22.84 -17.95 22.28
CA LYS A 15 -23.59 -16.83 22.86
C LYS A 15 -23.72 -15.66 21.85
N ILE A 16 -22.63 -15.33 21.15
CA ILE A 16 -22.64 -14.29 20.11
C ILE A 16 -23.66 -14.67 19.03
N VAL A 17 -23.60 -15.89 18.53
CA VAL A 17 -24.53 -16.40 17.49
C VAL A 17 -25.98 -16.33 17.99
N SER A 18 -26.25 -16.74 19.24
CA SER A 18 -27.60 -16.68 19.82
C SER A 18 -28.14 -15.24 19.85
N VAL A 19 -27.33 -14.26 20.25
CA VAL A 19 -27.73 -12.85 20.25
C VAL A 19 -27.97 -12.35 18.84
N VAL A 20 -27.08 -12.61 17.89
CA VAL A 20 -27.19 -12.20 16.49
C VAL A 20 -28.47 -12.77 15.85
N GLN A 21 -28.77 -14.04 16.08
CA GLN A 21 -29.99 -14.69 15.57
C GLN A 21 -31.28 -14.09 16.16
N LYS A 22 -31.24 -13.70 17.43
CA LYS A 22 -32.39 -13.09 18.12
C LYS A 22 -32.61 -11.65 17.67
N THR A 23 -31.54 -10.86 17.51
CA THR A 23 -31.64 -9.42 17.22
C THR A 23 -31.70 -9.12 15.72
N LYS A 24 -31.15 -10.01 14.89
CA LYS A 24 -31.05 -9.90 13.41
C LYS A 24 -30.61 -8.50 12.95
N PRO A 25 -29.44 -8.03 13.39
CA PRO A 25 -28.95 -6.72 12.99
C PRO A 25 -28.56 -6.72 11.51
N ASN A 26 -28.60 -5.55 10.86
CA ASN A 26 -28.15 -5.43 9.46
C ASN A 26 -26.63 -5.58 9.32
N VAL A 27 -25.87 -5.11 10.33
CA VAL A 27 -24.40 -5.14 10.37
C VAL A 27 -23.93 -5.66 11.72
N VAL A 28 -22.93 -6.54 11.70
CA VAL A 28 -22.22 -7.02 12.90
C VAL A 28 -20.73 -6.77 12.70
N VAL A 29 -20.09 -6.21 13.73
CA VAL A 29 -18.63 -6.06 13.79
C VAL A 29 -18.11 -6.94 14.91
N ILE A 30 -17.16 -7.81 14.58
CA ILE A 30 -16.42 -8.67 15.54
C ILE A 30 -15.02 -8.10 15.71
N ASP A 31 -14.71 -7.54 16.87
CA ASP A 31 -13.38 -7.00 17.20
C ASP A 31 -12.86 -7.67 18.49
N SER A 32 -11.97 -8.63 18.34
CA SER A 32 -11.36 -9.21 17.14
C SER A 32 -11.69 -10.70 17.01
N ILE A 33 -11.59 -11.20 15.79
CA ILE A 33 -11.84 -12.63 15.53
C ILE A 33 -10.87 -13.56 16.28
N GLN A 34 -9.67 -13.07 16.62
CA GLN A 34 -8.68 -13.86 17.37
C GLN A 34 -9.08 -14.10 18.83
N THR A 35 -9.96 -13.30 19.39
CA THR A 35 -10.43 -13.47 20.77
C THR A 35 -11.64 -14.39 20.91
N ILE A 36 -12.34 -14.65 19.79
CA ILE A 36 -13.52 -15.50 19.77
C ILE A 36 -13.11 -16.98 19.86
N TYR A 37 -13.85 -17.73 20.67
CA TYR A 37 -13.66 -19.15 20.81
C TYR A 37 -15.00 -19.90 20.88
N SER A 38 -15.02 -21.16 20.47
CA SER A 38 -16.12 -22.09 20.62
C SER A 38 -15.76 -23.14 21.67
N GLU A 39 -16.71 -23.44 22.56
CA GLU A 39 -16.57 -24.49 23.56
C GLU A 39 -16.61 -25.92 22.96
N GLU A 40 -17.12 -26.05 21.73
CA GLU A 40 -17.15 -27.32 21.01
C GLU A 40 -15.77 -27.78 20.53
N MET A 41 -14.76 -26.91 20.63
CA MET A 41 -13.40 -27.21 20.17
C MET A 41 -12.40 -27.28 21.33
N THR A 42 -11.50 -28.26 21.24
CA THR A 42 -10.44 -28.49 22.26
C THR A 42 -9.21 -27.61 22.04
N SER A 43 -9.11 -26.92 20.90
CA SER A 43 -7.96 -26.05 20.59
C SER A 43 -8.03 -24.73 21.36
N ALA A 44 -6.86 -24.17 21.71
CA ALA A 44 -6.79 -22.94 22.49
C ALA A 44 -7.41 -21.73 21.75
N PRO A 45 -8.04 -20.77 22.46
CA PRO A 45 -8.50 -19.52 21.90
C PRO A 45 -7.37 -18.82 21.13
N GLY A 46 -7.69 -18.21 20.00
CA GLY A 46 -6.70 -17.54 19.12
C GLY A 46 -5.85 -18.47 18.27
N SER A 47 -5.98 -19.80 18.43
CA SER A 47 -5.33 -20.76 17.52
C SER A 47 -5.90 -20.68 16.10
N VAL A 48 -5.12 -21.08 15.09
CA VAL A 48 -5.54 -21.12 13.69
C VAL A 48 -6.85 -21.88 13.49
N THR A 49 -6.98 -22.99 14.20
CA THR A 49 -8.18 -23.85 14.14
C THR A 49 -9.40 -23.11 14.69
N GLN A 50 -9.30 -22.49 15.86
CA GLN A 50 -10.38 -21.70 16.46
C GLN A 50 -10.79 -20.54 15.53
N VAL A 51 -9.84 -19.75 15.08
CA VAL A 51 -10.10 -18.61 14.18
C VAL A 51 -10.79 -19.07 12.90
N ARG A 52 -10.35 -20.17 12.30
CA ARG A 52 -10.95 -20.74 11.10
C ARG A 52 -12.40 -21.17 11.32
N GLU A 53 -12.64 -21.98 12.33
CA GLU A 53 -13.98 -22.56 12.57
C GLU A 53 -14.97 -21.47 13.05
N CYS A 54 -14.56 -20.58 13.94
CA CYS A 54 -15.39 -19.44 14.36
C CYS A 54 -15.77 -18.56 13.17
N SER A 55 -14.80 -18.25 12.29
CA SER A 55 -15.08 -17.45 11.10
C SER A 55 -15.99 -18.17 10.12
N ALA A 56 -15.85 -19.48 9.95
CA ALA A 56 -16.71 -20.27 9.08
C ALA A 56 -18.17 -20.30 9.60
N GLN A 57 -18.36 -20.44 10.90
CA GLN A 57 -19.69 -20.39 11.52
C GLN A 57 -20.32 -19.00 11.40
N LEU A 58 -19.57 -17.94 11.72
CA LEU A 58 -20.02 -16.55 11.59
C LEU A 58 -20.40 -16.22 10.15
N THR A 59 -19.59 -16.64 9.17
CA THR A 59 -19.89 -16.45 7.74
C THR A 59 -21.17 -17.18 7.32
N ARG A 60 -21.41 -18.39 7.85
CA ARG A 60 -22.64 -19.14 7.59
C ARG A 60 -23.86 -18.41 8.13
N ILE A 61 -23.77 -17.92 9.36
CA ILE A 61 -24.86 -17.13 10.00
C ILE A 61 -25.11 -15.85 9.22
N ALA A 62 -24.06 -15.13 8.83
CA ALA A 62 -24.19 -13.92 8.02
C ALA A 62 -24.99 -14.19 6.73
N LYS A 63 -24.67 -15.26 6.01
CA LYS A 63 -25.37 -15.64 4.77
C LYS A 63 -26.80 -16.15 5.02
N GLN A 64 -27.01 -16.84 6.11
CA GLN A 64 -28.34 -17.38 6.45
C GLN A 64 -29.35 -16.27 6.80
N PHE A 65 -28.91 -15.20 7.45
CA PHE A 65 -29.76 -14.13 7.94
C PHE A 65 -29.60 -12.83 7.15
N ASP A 66 -28.86 -12.84 6.05
CA ASP A 66 -28.56 -11.66 5.21
C ASP A 66 -27.95 -10.50 6.01
N ILE A 67 -26.96 -10.83 6.86
CA ILE A 67 -26.26 -9.88 7.72
C ILE A 67 -24.89 -9.54 7.11
N THR A 68 -24.57 -8.25 7.02
CA THR A 68 -23.21 -7.82 6.69
C THR A 68 -22.31 -8.00 7.91
N MET A 69 -21.29 -8.87 7.81
CA MET A 69 -20.41 -9.17 8.93
C MET A 69 -18.97 -8.69 8.65
N LEU A 70 -18.45 -7.84 9.52
CA LEU A 70 -17.10 -7.33 9.51
C LEU A 70 -16.27 -8.05 10.58
N LEU A 71 -15.31 -8.85 10.17
CA LEU A 71 -14.36 -9.53 11.05
C LEU A 71 -13.08 -8.72 11.12
N VAL A 72 -12.82 -8.09 12.25
CA VAL A 72 -11.56 -7.37 12.49
C VAL A 72 -10.51 -8.37 12.94
N GLY A 73 -9.36 -8.34 12.27
CA GLY A 73 -8.23 -9.20 12.57
C GLY A 73 -6.92 -8.42 12.62
N HIS A 74 -5.98 -8.89 13.43
CA HIS A 74 -4.65 -8.30 13.55
C HIS A 74 -3.61 -9.15 12.84
N VAL A 75 -2.71 -8.49 12.11
CA VAL A 75 -1.50 -9.10 11.54
C VAL A 75 -0.31 -8.80 12.45
N THR A 76 0.59 -9.76 12.69
CA THR A 76 1.86 -9.49 13.39
C THR A 76 2.84 -8.76 12.49
N LYS A 77 3.83 -8.07 13.11
CA LYS A 77 4.91 -7.34 12.40
C LYS A 77 5.68 -8.19 11.39
N GLU A 78 5.67 -9.50 11.54
CA GLU A 78 6.38 -10.46 10.68
C GLU A 78 5.52 -10.99 9.52
N GLY A 79 4.28 -10.54 9.39
CA GLY A 79 3.36 -11.00 8.33
C GLY A 79 3.02 -12.50 8.37
N THR A 80 3.42 -13.20 9.43
CA THR A 80 3.37 -14.66 9.56
C THR A 80 2.26 -15.17 10.45
N LEU A 81 1.31 -14.32 10.89
CA LEU A 81 0.21 -14.87 11.67
C LEU A 81 -0.70 -15.72 10.79
N ALA A 82 -0.79 -16.95 11.18
CA ALA A 82 -1.61 -17.99 10.59
C ALA A 82 -3.12 -17.66 10.52
N GLY A 83 -3.58 -16.58 11.15
CA GLY A 83 -4.98 -16.16 11.17
C GLY A 83 -5.49 -15.49 9.89
N PRO A 84 -4.91 -14.39 9.40
CA PRO A 84 -5.49 -13.62 8.28
C PRO A 84 -5.53 -14.41 6.97
N ARG A 85 -4.48 -15.13 6.60
CA ARG A 85 -4.47 -15.94 5.36
C ARG A 85 -5.51 -17.07 5.35
N VAL A 86 -5.81 -17.62 6.51
CA VAL A 86 -6.86 -18.64 6.63
C VAL A 86 -8.24 -18.04 6.36
N LEU A 87 -8.48 -16.79 6.78
CA LEU A 87 -9.73 -16.08 6.56
C LEU A 87 -9.97 -15.71 5.10
N GLU A 88 -8.89 -15.46 4.34
CA GLU A 88 -9.00 -15.08 2.91
C GLU A 88 -9.81 -16.08 2.09
N HIS A 89 -9.81 -17.36 2.46
CA HIS A 89 -10.58 -18.38 1.76
C HIS A 89 -12.05 -18.47 2.22
N ILE A 90 -12.36 -17.97 3.42
CA ILE A 90 -13.68 -18.08 4.05
C ILE A 90 -14.55 -16.88 3.73
N VAL A 91 -13.97 -15.67 3.80
CA VAL A 91 -14.71 -14.41 3.61
C VAL A 91 -14.81 -14.01 2.13
N ASP A 92 -15.82 -13.20 1.81
CA ASP A 92 -16.04 -12.73 0.43
C ASP A 92 -15.12 -11.55 0.06
N THR A 93 -14.74 -10.71 1.01
CA THR A 93 -13.88 -9.54 0.82
C THR A 93 -12.81 -9.48 1.90
N VAL A 94 -11.58 -9.13 1.52
CA VAL A 94 -10.46 -8.88 2.43
C VAL A 94 -9.92 -7.49 2.18
N LEU A 95 -9.93 -6.67 3.21
CA LEU A 95 -9.38 -5.32 3.20
C LEU A 95 -8.17 -5.26 4.13
N TYR A 96 -7.03 -4.83 3.61
CA TYR A 96 -5.87 -4.51 4.42
C TYR A 96 -5.88 -3.04 4.79
N PHE A 97 -5.69 -2.78 6.08
CA PHE A 97 -5.53 -1.45 6.64
C PHE A 97 -4.04 -1.19 6.80
N GLU A 98 -3.49 -0.36 5.93
CA GLU A 98 -2.06 -0.08 5.83
C GLU A 98 -1.78 1.36 6.30
N GLY A 99 -0.64 1.58 6.93
CA GLY A 99 -0.17 2.92 7.29
C GLY A 99 0.99 2.86 8.27
N ASP A 100 1.91 3.79 8.13
CA ASP A 100 2.97 4.00 9.10
C ASP A 100 2.38 4.66 10.36
N PRO A 101 2.73 4.22 11.57
CA PRO A 101 2.27 4.86 12.82
C PRO A 101 2.60 6.35 12.92
N SER A 102 3.68 6.79 12.28
CA SER A 102 4.10 8.20 12.22
C SER A 102 3.36 9.02 11.16
N SER A 103 2.67 8.37 10.21
CA SER A 103 1.94 9.03 9.14
C SER A 103 0.54 9.45 9.59
N SER A 104 0.09 10.64 9.16
CA SER A 104 -1.28 11.12 9.33
C SER A 104 -2.29 10.42 8.42
N PHE A 105 -1.80 9.57 7.51
CA PHE A 105 -2.64 8.92 6.50
C PHE A 105 -2.75 7.43 6.76
N ARG A 106 -3.88 6.88 6.31
CA ARG A 106 -4.15 5.44 6.30
C ARG A 106 -4.63 5.03 4.93
N MET A 107 -4.19 3.87 4.48
CA MET A 107 -4.61 3.29 3.21
C MET A 107 -5.42 2.02 3.48
N ILE A 108 -6.52 1.87 2.77
CA ILE A 108 -7.32 0.65 2.79
C ILE A 108 -7.22 0.02 1.40
N ARG A 109 -6.65 -1.17 1.33
CA ARG A 109 -6.45 -1.91 0.08
C ARG A 109 -7.36 -3.13 0.02
N ALA A 110 -8.11 -3.28 -1.05
CA ALA A 110 -8.88 -4.47 -1.33
C ALA A 110 -7.96 -5.57 -1.88
N PHE A 111 -7.57 -6.53 -1.03
CA PHE A 111 -6.73 -7.66 -1.41
C PHE A 111 -7.53 -8.77 -2.08
N LYS A 112 -8.74 -9.01 -1.61
CA LYS A 112 -9.73 -9.92 -2.20
C LYS A 112 -11.08 -9.23 -2.26
N ASN A 113 -11.75 -9.35 -3.40
CA ASN A 113 -13.12 -8.87 -3.53
C ASN A 113 -13.87 -9.79 -4.51
N ARG A 114 -14.82 -10.55 -3.98
CA ARG A 114 -15.58 -11.51 -4.76
C ARG A 114 -16.61 -10.85 -5.69
N PHE A 115 -17.03 -9.65 -5.35
CA PHE A 115 -18.10 -8.92 -6.01
C PHE A 115 -17.65 -7.68 -6.76
N GLY A 116 -16.34 -7.45 -6.87
CA GLY A 116 -15.79 -6.27 -7.52
C GLY A 116 -14.30 -6.38 -7.82
N ALA A 117 -13.70 -5.25 -8.17
CA ALA A 117 -12.29 -5.17 -8.47
C ALA A 117 -11.42 -5.43 -7.22
N VAL A 118 -10.25 -6.01 -7.44
CA VAL A 118 -9.21 -6.18 -6.42
C VAL A 118 -8.14 -5.12 -6.59
N ASN A 119 -7.31 -4.95 -5.56
CA ASN A 119 -6.25 -3.93 -5.50
C ASN A 119 -6.76 -2.48 -5.56
N GLU A 120 -8.05 -2.26 -5.32
CA GLU A 120 -8.57 -0.91 -5.13
C GLU A 120 -7.99 -0.30 -3.85
N LEU A 121 -7.66 0.99 -3.92
CA LEU A 121 -7.02 1.73 -2.84
C LEU A 121 -7.88 2.93 -2.42
N GLY A 122 -8.27 2.96 -1.14
CA GLY A 122 -8.81 4.12 -0.47
C GLY A 122 -7.74 4.79 0.39
N VAL A 123 -7.59 6.10 0.29
CA VAL A 123 -6.67 6.89 1.13
C VAL A 123 -7.47 7.78 2.07
N PHE A 124 -7.12 7.74 3.35
CA PHE A 124 -7.82 8.46 4.41
C PHE A 124 -6.83 9.24 5.26
N ALA A 125 -7.21 10.44 5.65
CA ALA A 125 -6.48 11.24 6.64
C ALA A 125 -7.02 10.95 8.05
N MET A 126 -6.12 10.78 9.01
CA MET A 126 -6.46 10.73 10.43
C MET A 126 -6.75 12.14 10.93
N THR A 127 -7.95 12.39 11.41
CA THR A 127 -8.35 13.67 12.00
C THR A 127 -8.86 13.46 13.42
N GLU A 128 -9.02 14.53 14.20
CA GLU A 128 -9.63 14.45 15.54
C GLU A 128 -11.05 13.88 15.52
N LYS A 129 -11.74 13.95 14.38
CA LYS A 129 -13.09 13.40 14.17
C LYS A 129 -13.08 11.99 13.55
N GLY A 130 -11.92 11.36 13.42
CA GLY A 130 -11.72 10.04 12.80
C GLY A 130 -11.17 10.12 11.38
N LEU A 131 -11.40 9.08 10.60
CA LEU A 131 -10.91 8.97 9.22
C LEU A 131 -11.73 9.84 8.27
N LYS A 132 -11.04 10.66 7.48
CA LYS A 132 -11.62 11.46 6.41
C LYS A 132 -11.05 11.03 5.07
N GLU A 133 -11.90 10.76 4.09
CA GLU A 133 -11.48 10.40 2.73
C GLU A 133 -10.61 11.51 2.12
N VAL A 134 -9.53 11.10 1.45
CA VAL A 134 -8.66 11.97 0.65
C VAL A 134 -9.04 11.80 -0.81
N THR A 135 -9.70 12.79 -1.37
CA THR A 135 -10.17 12.75 -2.76
C THR A 135 -9.03 12.87 -3.79
N ASN A 136 -7.96 13.56 -3.43
CA ASN A 136 -6.75 13.69 -4.25
C ASN A 136 -5.51 13.17 -3.50
N PRO A 137 -5.25 11.85 -3.52
CA PRO A 137 -4.08 11.28 -2.84
C PRO A 137 -2.75 11.74 -3.43
N SER A 138 -2.68 12.03 -4.73
CA SER A 138 -1.46 12.50 -5.38
C SER A 138 -0.90 13.76 -4.72
N ALA A 139 -1.76 14.66 -4.23
CA ALA A 139 -1.33 15.86 -3.52
C ALA A 139 -0.54 15.58 -2.22
N LEU A 140 -0.67 14.37 -1.65
CA LEU A 140 0.04 13.96 -0.44
C LEU A 140 1.47 13.49 -0.72
N PHE A 141 1.72 13.05 -1.96
CA PHE A 141 2.97 12.42 -2.39
C PHE A 141 3.80 13.35 -3.28
N LEU A 142 3.36 14.60 -3.44
CA LEU A 142 4.05 15.63 -4.18
C LEU A 142 4.54 16.69 -3.19
N SER A 143 5.84 16.92 -3.17
CA SER A 143 6.42 18.00 -2.36
C SER A 143 6.17 19.34 -3.06
N HIS A 144 5.77 20.34 -2.29
CA HIS A 144 5.66 21.72 -2.79
C HIS A 144 7.02 22.41 -2.68
N HIS A 145 7.85 22.26 -3.70
CA HIS A 145 9.09 23.01 -3.79
C HIS A 145 8.84 24.41 -4.35
N HIS A 146 9.23 25.45 -3.63
CA HIS A 146 9.15 26.83 -4.12
C HIS A 146 10.24 27.16 -5.16
N LYS A 147 11.22 26.30 -5.32
CA LYS A 147 12.33 26.39 -6.28
C LYS A 147 12.56 25.05 -6.93
N GLU A 148 13.16 25.07 -8.13
CA GLU A 148 13.66 23.87 -8.78
C GLU A 148 14.70 23.18 -7.89
N VAL A 149 14.54 21.87 -7.69
CA VAL A 149 15.37 21.04 -6.82
C VAL A 149 15.99 19.93 -7.64
N ASN A 150 17.29 19.77 -7.50
CA ASN A 150 18.00 18.64 -8.13
C ASN A 150 17.61 17.33 -7.46
N GLY A 151 17.53 16.27 -8.25
CA GLY A 151 17.26 14.94 -7.73
C GLY A 151 15.79 14.67 -7.45
N SER A 152 14.87 15.54 -7.84
CA SER A 152 13.43 15.31 -7.75
C SER A 152 12.84 15.01 -9.13
N CYS A 153 12.02 13.96 -9.22
CA CYS A 153 11.31 13.58 -10.43
C CYS A 153 9.90 13.11 -10.08
N ILE A 154 8.92 13.61 -10.80
CA ILE A 154 7.53 13.19 -10.61
C ILE A 154 7.22 12.05 -11.60
N THR A 155 6.63 11.00 -11.07
CA THR A 155 6.19 9.83 -11.84
C THR A 155 4.72 9.53 -11.56
N CYS A 156 4.13 8.69 -12.39
CA CYS A 156 2.79 8.16 -12.18
C CYS A 156 2.86 6.66 -11.98
N ILE A 157 2.42 6.20 -10.81
CA ILE A 157 2.29 4.79 -10.47
C ILE A 157 0.85 4.32 -10.65
N GLN A 158 0.68 3.00 -10.78
CA GLN A 158 -0.63 2.37 -10.83
C GLN A 158 -0.88 1.58 -9.54
N GLU A 159 -1.81 2.08 -8.73
CA GLU A 159 -2.26 1.39 -7.52
C GLU A 159 -3.66 0.82 -7.74
N GLY A 160 -3.72 -0.49 -8.00
CA GLY A 160 -4.95 -1.14 -8.42
C GLY A 160 -5.48 -0.60 -9.74
N SER A 161 -6.69 -0.06 -9.74
CA SER A 161 -7.28 0.63 -10.90
C SER A 161 -6.94 2.12 -10.94
N ARG A 162 -6.31 2.67 -9.89
CA ARG A 162 -6.11 4.11 -9.72
C ARG A 162 -4.70 4.54 -10.07
N PRO A 163 -4.49 5.43 -11.07
CA PRO A 163 -3.22 6.11 -11.27
C PRO A 163 -3.01 7.16 -10.18
N MET A 164 -1.78 7.28 -9.68
CA MET A 164 -1.39 8.27 -8.67
C MET A 164 -0.04 8.88 -9.02
N LEU A 165 0.09 10.20 -8.89
CA LEU A 165 1.37 10.87 -8.99
C LEU A 165 2.14 10.74 -7.68
N ILE A 166 3.43 10.48 -7.80
CA ILE A 166 4.35 10.36 -6.69
C ILE A 166 5.69 11.01 -7.06
N GLU A 167 6.33 11.59 -6.09
CA GLU A 167 7.68 12.13 -6.25
C GLU A 167 8.72 11.07 -5.90
N ILE A 168 9.70 10.91 -6.76
CA ILE A 168 10.93 10.16 -6.53
C ILE A 168 12.04 11.16 -6.24
N GLN A 169 12.70 11.00 -5.11
CA GLN A 169 13.85 11.82 -4.73
C GLN A 169 15.13 10.97 -4.77
N ALA A 170 16.16 11.49 -5.37
CA ALA A 170 17.49 10.89 -5.40
C ALA A 170 18.53 11.87 -4.88
N LEU A 171 19.46 11.36 -4.09
CA LEU A 171 20.67 12.06 -3.66
C LEU A 171 21.87 11.25 -4.10
N VAL A 172 22.73 11.87 -4.88
CA VAL A 172 24.02 11.33 -5.31
C VAL A 172 25.12 12.22 -4.75
N ASP A 173 26.03 11.63 -4.00
CA ASP A 173 27.16 12.36 -3.39
C ASP A 173 28.43 11.49 -3.46
N ASN A 174 29.58 12.14 -3.29
CA ASN A 174 30.85 11.42 -3.23
C ASN A 174 30.85 10.40 -2.08
N ALA A 175 31.32 9.19 -2.35
CA ALA A 175 31.41 8.20 -1.29
C ALA A 175 32.47 8.60 -0.25
N HIS A 176 32.07 8.71 1.00
CA HIS A 176 32.96 9.04 2.12
C HIS A 176 33.66 7.82 2.75
N GLY A 177 33.51 6.62 2.15
CA GLY A 177 34.07 5.38 2.66
C GLY A 177 34.63 4.49 1.55
N HIS A 178 35.23 3.36 1.96
CA HIS A 178 35.82 2.39 1.02
C HIS A 178 34.78 1.68 0.14
N SER A 179 33.52 1.72 0.49
CA SER A 179 32.44 1.06 -0.24
C SER A 179 31.27 2.02 -0.40
N PRO A 180 30.91 2.40 -1.64
CA PRO A 180 29.78 3.28 -1.91
C PRO A 180 28.45 2.69 -1.42
N LYS A 181 27.65 3.52 -0.79
CA LYS A 181 26.33 3.14 -0.27
C LYS A 181 25.28 3.23 -1.36
N ARG A 182 24.40 2.26 -1.39
CA ARG A 182 23.23 2.26 -2.28
C ARG A 182 22.00 1.88 -1.46
N LEU A 183 21.16 2.86 -1.19
CA LEU A 183 19.99 2.67 -0.36
C LEU A 183 18.73 3.14 -1.10
N SER A 184 17.68 2.38 -0.94
CA SER A 184 16.35 2.75 -1.44
C SER A 184 15.30 2.64 -0.35
N VAL A 185 14.39 3.61 -0.30
CA VAL A 185 13.22 3.61 0.57
C VAL A 185 11.98 3.61 -0.33
N GLY A 186 11.10 2.65 -0.09
CA GLY A 186 9.90 2.46 -0.92
C GLY A 186 10.15 1.77 -2.26
N LEU A 187 11.39 1.39 -2.58
CA LEU A 187 11.79 0.75 -3.85
C LEU A 187 12.63 -0.49 -3.58
N ASP A 188 12.63 -1.44 -4.53
CA ASP A 188 13.48 -2.64 -4.43
C ASP A 188 14.95 -2.30 -4.64
N GLN A 189 15.81 -2.71 -3.71
CA GLN A 189 17.24 -2.40 -3.73
C GLN A 189 17.99 -3.12 -4.85
N ASN A 190 17.57 -4.34 -5.21
CA ASN A 190 18.18 -5.07 -6.32
C ASN A 190 17.83 -4.40 -7.66
N ARG A 191 16.59 -3.87 -7.77
CA ARG A 191 16.19 -3.09 -8.94
C ARG A 191 17.04 -1.83 -9.09
N LEU A 192 17.30 -1.10 -8.01
CA LEU A 192 18.20 0.06 -8.03
C LEU A 192 19.59 -0.31 -8.52
N ALA A 193 20.17 -1.43 -8.07
CA ALA A 193 21.47 -1.90 -8.52
C ALA A 193 21.49 -2.20 -10.03
N MET A 194 20.45 -2.83 -10.57
CA MET A 194 20.32 -3.09 -12.01
C MET A 194 20.19 -1.80 -12.82
N LEU A 195 19.42 -0.83 -12.33
CA LEU A 195 19.27 0.46 -12.98
C LEU A 195 20.58 1.24 -13.04
N LEU A 196 21.36 1.27 -11.96
CA LEU A 196 22.67 1.90 -11.94
C LEU A 196 23.65 1.22 -12.91
N ALA A 197 23.62 -0.10 -13.02
CA ALA A 197 24.44 -0.83 -13.99
C ALA A 197 24.03 -0.49 -15.44
N SER A 198 22.73 -0.40 -15.72
CA SER A 198 22.18 0.01 -17.01
C SER A 198 22.57 1.45 -17.35
N LEU A 199 22.47 2.37 -16.39
CA LEU A 199 22.85 3.78 -16.55
C LEU A 199 24.34 3.92 -16.94
N ASN A 200 25.23 3.22 -16.23
CA ASN A 200 26.64 3.21 -16.55
C ASN A 200 26.91 2.62 -17.95
N ARG A 201 26.33 1.47 -18.26
CA ARG A 201 26.63 0.73 -19.49
C ARG A 201 26.10 1.43 -20.74
N HIS A 202 24.88 1.97 -20.68
CA HIS A 202 24.17 2.45 -21.86
C HIS A 202 24.17 3.98 -21.99
N ALA A 203 24.17 4.70 -20.87
CA ALA A 203 24.20 6.17 -20.88
C ALA A 203 25.60 6.75 -20.59
N GLY A 204 26.59 5.91 -20.24
CA GLY A 204 27.95 6.35 -19.91
C GLY A 204 28.05 7.14 -18.59
N ILE A 205 26.99 7.13 -17.77
CA ILE A 205 26.95 7.83 -16.49
C ILE A 205 27.32 6.86 -15.38
N ALA A 206 28.53 7.00 -14.87
CA ALA A 206 29.11 6.10 -13.87
C ALA A 206 28.92 6.66 -12.46
N CYS A 207 28.16 5.93 -11.62
CA CYS A 207 27.99 6.25 -10.20
C CYS A 207 28.68 5.21 -9.30
N PHE A 208 29.75 4.54 -9.78
CA PHE A 208 30.37 3.43 -9.04
C PHE A 208 31.13 3.90 -7.80
N ASP A 209 31.62 5.13 -7.78
CA ASP A 209 32.33 5.80 -6.68
C ASP A 209 31.43 6.79 -5.90
N GLN A 210 30.13 6.79 -6.16
CA GLN A 210 29.19 7.68 -5.54
C GLN A 210 28.27 6.93 -4.56
N ASP A 211 27.94 7.57 -3.45
CA ASP A 211 26.80 7.18 -2.60
C ASP A 211 25.50 7.55 -3.32
N VAL A 212 24.57 6.61 -3.43
CA VAL A 212 23.29 6.81 -4.11
C VAL A 212 22.14 6.43 -3.16
N PHE A 213 21.30 7.41 -2.88
CA PHE A 213 20.11 7.26 -2.06
C PHE A 213 18.88 7.60 -2.90
N VAL A 214 17.86 6.73 -2.87
CA VAL A 214 16.60 6.95 -3.59
C VAL A 214 15.43 6.76 -2.63
N ASN A 215 14.47 7.68 -2.67
CA ASN A 215 13.32 7.66 -1.80
C ASN A 215 12.02 7.89 -2.60
N ALA A 216 11.02 7.05 -2.40
CA ALA A 216 9.66 7.31 -2.81
C ALA A 216 8.96 8.13 -1.72
N VAL A 217 8.53 9.35 -2.04
CA VAL A 217 7.92 10.26 -1.07
C VAL A 217 6.62 9.68 -0.51
N GLY A 218 6.38 9.91 0.78
CA GLY A 218 5.18 9.46 1.48
C GLY A 218 5.20 8.00 1.96
N GLY A 219 6.37 7.31 1.86
CA GLY A 219 6.52 5.95 2.36
C GLY A 219 5.78 4.88 1.55
N VAL A 220 5.38 5.20 0.32
CA VAL A 220 4.71 4.26 -0.58
C VAL A 220 5.71 3.21 -1.04
N LYS A 221 5.30 1.93 -1.00
CA LYS A 221 6.10 0.85 -1.55
C LYS A 221 5.74 0.62 -3.02
N ILE A 222 6.66 0.93 -3.91
CA ILE A 222 6.48 0.79 -5.36
C ILE A 222 7.09 -0.55 -5.81
N THR A 223 6.30 -1.37 -6.47
CA THR A 223 6.72 -2.69 -6.96
C THR A 223 6.71 -2.78 -8.48
N GLU A 224 6.11 -1.81 -9.17
CA GLU A 224 6.04 -1.81 -10.63
C GLU A 224 7.30 -1.23 -11.29
N PRO A 225 7.76 -1.80 -12.43
CA PRO A 225 8.94 -1.30 -13.14
C PRO A 225 8.69 0.01 -13.91
N GLY A 226 7.43 0.46 -14.00
CA GLY A 226 7.07 1.68 -14.71
C GLY A 226 7.72 2.97 -14.17
N VAL A 227 8.32 2.93 -12.98
CA VAL A 227 9.02 4.05 -12.35
C VAL A 227 10.52 4.12 -12.68
N ASP A 228 11.07 3.13 -13.34
CA ASP A 228 12.51 3.02 -13.57
C ASP A 228 13.10 4.25 -14.22
N LEU A 229 12.46 4.76 -15.28
CA LEU A 229 12.93 5.94 -15.99
C LEU A 229 12.93 7.17 -15.09
N ALA A 230 11.93 7.34 -14.24
CA ALA A 230 11.87 8.43 -13.27
C ALA A 230 12.99 8.32 -12.22
N ILE A 231 13.30 7.12 -11.74
CA ILE A 231 14.42 6.86 -10.83
C ILE A 231 15.72 7.29 -11.49
N LEU A 232 15.97 6.86 -12.72
CA LEU A 232 17.19 7.23 -13.46
C LEU A 232 17.26 8.74 -13.69
N CYS A 233 16.16 9.39 -14.08
CA CYS A 233 16.13 10.83 -14.27
C CYS A 233 16.39 11.59 -12.96
N ALA A 234 15.85 11.14 -11.83
CA ALA A 234 16.14 11.73 -10.53
C ALA A 234 17.63 11.57 -10.14
N ILE A 235 18.22 10.37 -10.36
CA ILE A 235 19.64 10.11 -10.12
C ILE A 235 20.51 11.03 -10.99
N VAL A 236 20.24 11.11 -12.28
CA VAL A 236 21.00 11.95 -13.22
C VAL A 236 20.84 13.43 -12.84
N SER A 237 19.64 13.89 -12.52
CA SER A 237 19.40 15.26 -12.04
C SER A 237 20.23 15.60 -10.80
N SER A 238 20.30 14.68 -9.83
CA SER A 238 21.12 14.85 -8.62
C SER A 238 22.63 14.86 -8.96
N PHE A 239 23.06 13.89 -9.76
CA PHE A 239 24.47 13.72 -10.14
C PHE A 239 25.02 14.93 -10.94
N THR A 240 24.20 15.46 -11.86
CA THR A 240 24.60 16.60 -12.71
C THR A 240 24.27 17.95 -12.11
N THR A 241 23.62 17.99 -10.95
CA THR A 241 23.10 19.21 -10.33
C THR A 241 22.19 20.04 -11.26
N GLN A 242 21.43 19.35 -12.12
CA GLN A 242 20.50 19.97 -13.06
C GLN A 242 19.06 19.55 -12.68
N PRO A 243 18.21 20.49 -12.28
CA PRO A 243 16.84 20.16 -11.92
C PRO A 243 16.02 19.75 -13.16
N LEU A 244 15.02 18.90 -12.92
CA LEU A 244 13.99 18.60 -13.90
C LEU A 244 12.86 19.63 -13.78
N ASP A 245 12.18 19.87 -14.89
CA ASP A 245 10.99 20.73 -14.89
C ASP A 245 9.92 20.11 -13.98
N GLN A 246 9.46 20.88 -13.00
CA GLN A 246 8.49 20.47 -11.99
C GLN A 246 7.13 20.09 -12.56
N LYS A 247 6.82 20.48 -13.79
CA LYS A 247 5.59 20.13 -14.50
C LYS A 247 5.73 18.90 -15.40
N THR A 248 6.86 18.22 -15.34
CA THR A 248 7.11 17.03 -16.13
C THR A 248 6.85 15.77 -15.32
N VAL A 249 6.02 14.87 -15.86
CA VAL A 249 5.79 13.52 -15.32
C VAL A 249 6.52 12.52 -16.20
N ILE A 250 7.37 11.68 -15.59
CA ILE A 250 8.20 10.71 -16.29
C ILE A 250 7.82 9.31 -15.82
N PHE A 251 7.57 8.40 -16.76
CA PHE A 251 7.39 6.98 -16.48
C PHE A 251 7.85 6.12 -17.65
N GLY A 252 8.34 4.93 -17.37
CA GLY A 252 8.85 3.97 -18.34
C GLY A 252 9.60 2.86 -17.62
N GLU A 253 9.53 1.64 -18.13
CA GLU A 253 10.37 0.54 -17.69
C GLU A 253 11.71 0.59 -18.41
N ILE A 254 12.80 0.28 -17.71
CA ILE A 254 14.15 0.19 -18.29
C ILE A 254 14.55 -1.27 -18.42
N GLY A 255 14.82 -1.69 -19.65
CA GLY A 255 15.39 -3.00 -19.94
C GLY A 255 16.90 -3.04 -19.72
N LEU A 256 17.46 -4.23 -19.52
CA LEU A 256 18.90 -4.42 -19.32
C LEU A 256 19.73 -4.13 -20.58
N ALA A 257 19.10 -4.10 -21.76
CA ALA A 257 19.73 -3.66 -23.01
C ALA A 257 19.70 -2.14 -23.21
N GLY A 258 19.18 -1.37 -22.22
CA GLY A 258 19.12 0.08 -22.23
C GLY A 258 17.88 0.66 -22.90
N GLU A 259 16.96 -0.19 -23.36
CA GLU A 259 15.71 0.25 -23.97
C GLU A 259 14.69 0.75 -22.95
N VAL A 260 13.92 1.75 -23.35
CA VAL A 260 12.75 2.19 -22.60
C VAL A 260 11.53 1.45 -23.13
N ARG A 261 10.84 0.73 -22.23
CA ARG A 261 9.63 -0.02 -22.52
C ARG A 261 8.37 0.73 -22.11
N PRO A 262 7.28 0.54 -22.84
CA PRO A 262 6.00 1.13 -22.47
C PRO A 262 5.48 0.53 -21.17
N VAL A 263 4.76 1.36 -20.41
CA VAL A 263 4.10 0.95 -19.16
C VAL A 263 2.65 0.57 -19.42
N GLN A 264 2.10 -0.25 -18.55
CA GLN A 264 0.66 -0.55 -18.58
C GLN A 264 -0.15 0.70 -18.25
N ARG A 265 -1.32 0.83 -18.91
CA ARG A 265 -2.26 1.94 -18.69
C ARG A 265 -1.63 3.32 -18.84
N GLY A 266 -0.76 3.50 -19.82
CA GLY A 266 -0.09 4.78 -20.05
C GLY A 266 -1.04 5.94 -20.28
N GLN A 267 -2.19 5.71 -20.94
CA GLN A 267 -3.19 6.74 -21.17
C GLN A 267 -3.89 7.22 -19.89
N GLU A 268 -4.19 6.31 -18.96
CA GLU A 268 -4.78 6.65 -17.67
C GLU A 268 -3.78 7.48 -16.83
N ARG A 269 -2.50 7.13 -16.89
CA ARG A 269 -1.41 7.89 -16.23
C ARG A 269 -1.32 9.31 -16.79
N LEU A 270 -1.38 9.47 -18.10
CA LEU A 270 -1.36 10.80 -18.74
C LEU A 270 -2.60 11.61 -18.37
N LYS A 271 -3.78 11.00 -18.33
CA LYS A 271 -5.01 11.69 -17.91
C LYS A 271 -4.94 12.18 -16.47
N GLU A 272 -4.39 11.37 -15.57
CA GLU A 272 -4.22 11.80 -14.16
C GLU A 272 -3.19 12.94 -14.05
N ALA A 273 -2.07 12.85 -14.76
CA ALA A 273 -1.08 13.91 -14.82
C ALA A 273 -1.70 15.23 -15.32
N ALA A 274 -2.41 15.19 -16.46
CA ALA A 274 -3.07 16.37 -17.02
C ALA A 274 -4.14 16.97 -16.08
N LYS A 275 -4.92 16.12 -15.38
CA LYS A 275 -5.92 16.56 -14.40
C LYS A 275 -5.28 17.34 -13.23
N LEU A 276 -4.04 17.04 -12.90
CA LEU A 276 -3.29 17.67 -11.81
C LEU A 276 -2.40 18.82 -12.29
N GLY A 277 -2.44 19.16 -13.59
CA GLY A 277 -1.76 20.34 -14.16
C GLY A 277 -0.32 20.08 -14.61
N PHE A 278 0.04 18.81 -14.82
CA PHE A 278 1.31 18.38 -15.40
C PHE A 278 1.23 18.24 -16.91
#